data_7a039529d1d48d4fd256f6968bd8e9bd
#
_entry.id   7a039529d1d48d4fd256f6968bd8e9bd
#
_cell.length_a   1.000
_cell.length_b   1.000
_cell.length_c   1.000
_cell.angle_alpha   90.00
_cell.angle_beta   90.00
_cell.angle_gamma   90.00
#
_symmetry.space_group_name_H-M   'P 1'
#
loop_
_entity.id
_entity.type
_entity.pdbx_description
1 polymer ?
#
loop_
_entity_poly.entity_id
_entity_poly.type
_entity_poly.pdbx_seq_one_letter_code
_entity_poly.pdbx_strand_id
1 'polypeptide(L)'
;MVTVQTLGAASVPPRIEPTAIERAAESARIAGYAMSKVQRWLHETALPAIDPNTGLYPADGLWNYRDTAADCYPFLCWAAFVTDLDALNGPVRNVLHVEQKLCNHLDRIPVPYDWRKGRKLVPEYDELIFQASEYVKDGLIAIVEVTGRDEWFDRMLAIEEDLWKHARIDTPFGRIPSLNVEVNGEQLQALARLYTMTGREEFVTWAERLADYYFAQPDFVPERLRDHGCEIIGGLGLLLAVETQNNRPKAREYQARLQHVFDTILAQGCNEDGLMFNHITKRDGGNGALSDGWGYNYVGYLCYDLAVGRPLYREQVRRTLANLRKPAYDHYNWEGNYSIDGFADSIEGAIYLLNRVPVEEGFQWVDREMARSVTRSSEPLETAKLWGTMKLESNGVRTVLMHALMHTQGLIARPWQKGLELGATRTSEGLVIVMRSDKPWSGRLCFDIPRHREYMGFEKDWPRMNTLPEWFTVEPARQYTIRDLDTGSQTPRTGTQLHEGWDLVLAPGVARRLAIR
;
A
#
# COMPACT_ATOMS: atom_id res chain seq x y z
N MET A 1 -23.73 -55.98 -30.79
CA MET A 1 -23.75 -54.51 -30.65
C MET A 1 -22.43 -54.08 -30.02
N VAL A 2 -21.55 -53.53 -30.83
CA VAL A 2 -20.25 -53.04 -30.38
C VAL A 2 -20.42 -51.55 -30.16
N THR A 3 -20.28 -51.11 -28.91
CA THR A 3 -20.38 -49.72 -28.54
C THR A 3 -19.04 -49.04 -28.91
N VAL A 4 -19.05 -48.18 -29.91
CA VAL A 4 -17.92 -47.32 -30.27
C VAL A 4 -17.86 -46.17 -29.24
N GLN A 5 -16.84 -46.17 -28.38
CA GLN A 5 -16.49 -45.00 -27.56
C GLN A 5 -15.91 -43.93 -28.48
N THR A 6 -16.61 -42.82 -28.62
CA THR A 6 -16.09 -41.61 -29.24
C THR A 6 -15.04 -41.03 -28.31
N LEU A 7 -13.79 -41.07 -28.73
CA LEU A 7 -12.69 -40.30 -28.15
C LEU A 7 -13.05 -38.80 -28.23
N GLY A 8 -13.23 -38.17 -27.06
CA GLY A 8 -13.46 -36.75 -26.98
C GLY A 8 -12.30 -35.98 -27.64
N ALA A 9 -12.64 -35.10 -28.55
CA ALA A 9 -11.70 -34.20 -29.17
C ALA A 9 -10.97 -33.38 -28.07
N ALA A 10 -9.66 -33.51 -28.02
CA ALA A 10 -8.83 -32.65 -27.19
C ALA A 10 -9.11 -31.19 -27.58
N SER A 11 -9.66 -30.41 -26.66
CA SER A 11 -9.91 -28.98 -26.87
C SER A 11 -8.58 -28.32 -27.21
N VAL A 12 -8.47 -27.74 -28.41
CA VAL A 12 -7.32 -26.92 -28.79
C VAL A 12 -7.22 -25.80 -27.75
N PRO A 13 -6.07 -25.64 -27.06
CA PRO A 13 -5.96 -24.62 -26.06
C PRO A 13 -6.14 -23.24 -26.75
N PRO A 14 -6.91 -22.34 -26.14
CA PRO A 14 -7.17 -21.02 -26.71
C PRO A 14 -5.87 -20.28 -27.00
N ARG A 15 -5.85 -19.58 -28.12
CA ARG A 15 -4.68 -18.84 -28.61
C ARG A 15 -4.57 -17.53 -27.80
N ILE A 16 -3.48 -17.37 -27.07
CA ILE A 16 -3.19 -16.10 -26.37
C ILE A 16 -2.97 -15.03 -27.46
N GLU A 17 -3.66 -13.90 -27.29
CA GLU A 17 -3.53 -12.79 -28.22
C GLU A 17 -2.12 -12.20 -28.19
N PRO A 18 -1.49 -11.95 -29.36
CA PRO A 18 -0.16 -11.33 -29.43
C PRO A 18 -0.06 -10.02 -28.64
N THR A 19 -1.11 -9.22 -28.62
CA THR A 19 -1.22 -7.96 -27.88
C THR A 19 -1.07 -8.13 -26.37
N ALA A 20 -1.43 -9.27 -25.78
CA ALA A 20 -1.23 -9.53 -24.35
C ALA A 20 0.25 -9.77 -24.01
N ILE A 21 0.98 -10.44 -24.91
CA ILE A 21 2.42 -10.65 -24.76
C ILE A 21 3.18 -9.32 -24.92
N GLU A 22 2.78 -8.49 -25.87
CA GLU A 22 3.38 -7.18 -26.11
C GLU A 22 3.17 -6.26 -24.89
N ARG A 23 1.96 -6.21 -24.34
CA ARG A 23 1.68 -5.46 -23.10
C ARG A 23 2.49 -5.96 -21.91
N ALA A 24 2.59 -7.28 -21.75
CA ALA A 24 3.41 -7.86 -20.67
C ALA A 24 4.90 -7.55 -20.85
N ALA A 25 5.41 -7.48 -22.10
CA ALA A 25 6.79 -7.11 -22.40
C ALA A 25 7.04 -5.61 -22.13
N GLU A 26 6.10 -4.73 -22.46
CA GLU A 26 6.18 -3.31 -22.11
C GLU A 26 6.18 -3.12 -20.60
N SER A 27 5.26 -3.77 -19.89
CA SER A 27 5.22 -3.79 -18.42
C SER A 27 6.53 -4.31 -17.82
N ALA A 28 7.17 -5.31 -18.45
CA ALA A 28 8.45 -5.86 -17.99
C ALA A 28 9.59 -4.81 -18.07
N ARG A 29 9.63 -4.01 -19.13
CA ARG A 29 10.61 -2.91 -19.24
C ARG A 29 10.41 -1.85 -18.17
N ILE A 30 9.16 -1.41 -17.96
CA ILE A 30 8.82 -0.39 -16.95
C ILE A 30 9.17 -0.88 -15.55
N ALA A 31 8.69 -2.06 -15.17
CA ALA A 31 8.97 -2.63 -13.85
C ALA A 31 10.45 -2.99 -13.68
N GLY A 32 11.12 -3.44 -14.73
CA GLY A 32 12.55 -3.79 -14.73
C GLY A 32 13.43 -2.60 -14.35
N TYR A 33 13.19 -1.44 -14.94
CA TYR A 33 13.87 -0.20 -14.58
C TYR A 33 13.55 0.20 -13.13
N ALA A 34 12.28 0.23 -12.77
CA ALA A 34 11.79 0.64 -11.46
C ALA A 34 12.38 -0.21 -10.33
N MET A 35 12.26 -1.52 -10.42
CA MET A 35 12.80 -2.47 -9.43
C MET A 35 14.34 -2.40 -9.33
N SER A 36 15.04 -2.26 -10.46
CA SER A 36 16.49 -2.14 -10.45
C SER A 36 16.95 -0.82 -9.81
N LYS A 37 16.20 0.26 -9.98
CA LYS A 37 16.45 1.53 -9.30
C LYS A 37 16.21 1.43 -7.78
N VAL A 38 15.14 0.75 -7.37
CA VAL A 38 14.86 0.47 -5.94
C VAL A 38 15.95 -0.39 -5.32
N GLN A 39 16.37 -1.47 -5.98
CA GLN A 39 17.48 -2.31 -5.50
C GLN A 39 18.76 -1.50 -5.35
N ARG A 40 19.07 -0.65 -6.34
CA ARG A 40 20.23 0.24 -6.26
C ARG A 40 20.11 1.22 -5.09
N TRP A 41 18.95 1.82 -4.87
CA TRP A 41 18.68 2.68 -3.71
C TRP A 41 18.88 1.92 -2.39
N LEU A 42 18.33 0.71 -2.28
CA LEU A 42 18.46 -0.12 -1.08
C LEU A 42 19.95 -0.31 -0.71
N HIS A 43 20.79 -0.68 -1.68
CA HIS A 43 22.20 -1.02 -1.42
C HIS A 43 23.15 0.19 -1.40
N GLU A 44 22.89 1.24 -2.19
CA GLU A 44 23.79 2.39 -2.31
C GLU A 44 23.41 3.55 -1.36
N THR A 45 22.15 3.60 -0.88
CA THR A 45 21.63 4.71 -0.08
C THR A 45 21.09 4.25 1.27
N ALA A 46 20.13 3.32 1.29
CA ALA A 46 19.36 3.03 2.48
C ALA A 46 20.12 2.14 3.49
N LEU A 47 20.63 1.00 3.08
CA LEU A 47 21.42 0.12 3.98
C LEU A 47 22.67 0.82 4.53
N PRO A 48 23.46 1.57 3.72
CA PRO A 48 24.57 2.36 4.24
C PRO A 48 24.17 3.48 5.22
N ALA A 49 22.92 3.92 5.20
CA ALA A 49 22.40 4.92 6.12
C ALA A 49 21.95 4.34 7.48
N ILE A 50 22.00 3.04 7.69
CA ILE A 50 21.87 2.45 9.02
C ILE A 50 23.13 2.80 9.82
N ASP A 51 22.96 3.47 10.97
CA ASP A 51 24.10 3.88 11.82
C ASP A 51 24.84 2.65 12.35
N PRO A 52 26.15 2.51 12.08
CA PRO A 52 26.92 1.31 12.46
C PRO A 52 27.09 1.16 13.97
N ASN A 53 26.92 2.22 14.76
CA ASN A 53 27.12 2.19 16.20
C ASN A 53 25.82 1.84 16.94
N THR A 54 24.70 2.38 16.52
CA THR A 54 23.40 2.14 17.16
C THR A 54 22.54 1.09 16.43
N GLY A 55 22.66 1.01 15.11
CA GLY A 55 21.75 0.21 14.27
C GLY A 55 20.45 0.91 13.90
N LEU A 56 20.25 2.19 14.27
CA LEU A 56 19.08 2.97 13.88
C LEU A 56 19.22 3.54 12.45
N TYR A 57 18.11 3.91 11.83
CA TYR A 57 18.02 4.38 10.45
C TYR A 57 17.15 5.65 10.39
N PRO A 58 17.50 6.65 9.58
CA PRO A 58 18.78 6.83 8.87
C PRO A 58 19.88 7.41 9.77
N ALA A 59 21.14 7.33 9.33
CA ALA A 59 22.33 7.75 10.09
C ALA A 59 22.53 9.30 10.09
N ASP A 60 21.49 10.06 10.35
CA ASP A 60 21.53 11.53 10.50
C ASP A 60 21.59 12.00 11.95
N GLY A 61 21.56 11.06 12.90
CA GLY A 61 21.71 11.32 14.34
C GLY A 61 20.39 11.36 15.12
N LEU A 62 19.23 11.24 14.47
CA LEU A 62 17.93 11.29 15.11
C LEU A 62 17.00 10.22 14.54
N TRP A 63 16.46 9.37 15.42
CA TRP A 63 15.29 8.55 15.13
C TRP A 63 14.06 9.26 15.69
N ASN A 64 13.10 9.56 14.85
CA ASN A 64 11.80 10.13 15.24
C ASN A 64 10.65 9.29 14.68
N TYR A 65 9.42 9.57 15.10
CA TYR A 65 8.29 8.72 14.79
C TYR A 65 7.34 9.30 13.72
N ARG A 66 7.60 10.54 13.27
CA ARG A 66 6.90 11.15 12.14
C ARG A 66 7.57 10.83 10.81
N ASP A 67 8.88 11.10 10.73
CA ASP A 67 9.60 11.02 9.46
C ASP A 67 10.39 9.72 9.31
N THR A 68 11.13 9.30 10.36
CA THR A 68 12.01 8.15 10.21
C THR A 68 11.29 6.83 10.41
N ALA A 69 10.48 6.69 11.43
CA ALA A 69 9.77 5.45 11.74
C ALA A 69 8.53 5.26 10.89
N ALA A 70 7.78 6.35 10.61
CA ALA A 70 6.54 6.28 9.84
C ALA A 70 6.77 6.29 8.32
N ASP A 71 7.68 7.14 7.83
CA ASP A 71 7.79 7.41 6.39
C ASP A 71 9.12 6.99 5.73
N CYS A 72 10.13 6.56 6.51
CA CYS A 72 11.37 6.05 5.92
C CYS A 72 11.54 4.54 6.12
N TYR A 73 11.34 4.07 7.34
CA TYR A 73 11.57 2.68 7.70
C TYR A 73 10.64 1.68 6.98
N PRO A 74 9.32 1.92 6.84
CA PRO A 74 8.46 0.97 6.12
C PRO A 74 8.85 0.80 4.65
N PHE A 75 9.36 1.85 4.00
CA PHE A 75 9.78 1.77 2.59
C PHE A 75 11.13 1.11 2.42
N LEU A 76 12.01 1.21 3.42
CA LEU A 76 13.20 0.36 3.52
C LEU A 76 12.79 -1.12 3.65
N CYS A 77 11.80 -1.44 4.51
CA CYS A 77 11.27 -2.79 4.65
C CYS A 77 10.63 -3.30 3.34
N TRP A 78 9.83 -2.49 2.65
CA TRP A 78 9.22 -2.89 1.38
C TRP A 78 10.25 -3.09 0.27
N ALA A 79 11.25 -2.21 0.17
CA ALA A 79 12.33 -2.37 -0.81
C ALA A 79 13.11 -3.68 -0.59
N ALA A 80 13.44 -3.97 0.67
CA ALA A 80 14.10 -5.23 1.04
C ALA A 80 13.18 -6.45 0.84
N PHE A 81 11.90 -6.37 1.22
CA PHE A 81 10.91 -7.45 1.00
C PHE A 81 10.78 -7.83 -0.47
N VAL A 82 10.77 -6.84 -1.35
CA VAL A 82 10.59 -7.07 -2.79
C VAL A 82 11.91 -7.53 -3.46
N THR A 83 13.05 -6.95 -3.08
CA THR A 83 14.30 -7.12 -3.84
C THR A 83 15.37 -7.96 -3.14
N ASP A 84 15.39 -8.03 -1.80
CA ASP A 84 16.46 -8.67 -1.02
C ASP A 84 15.98 -9.12 0.38
N LEU A 85 15.53 -10.36 0.50
CA LEU A 85 15.05 -10.92 1.77
C LEU A 85 16.16 -11.09 2.83
N ASP A 86 17.42 -11.22 2.44
CA ASP A 86 18.52 -11.32 3.41
C ASP A 86 18.73 -9.97 4.10
N ALA A 87 18.61 -8.87 3.35
CA ALA A 87 18.61 -7.53 3.91
C ALA A 87 17.42 -7.31 4.84
N LEU A 88 16.21 -7.76 4.46
CA LEU A 88 15.01 -7.66 5.31
C LEU A 88 15.21 -8.40 6.63
N ASN A 89 15.63 -9.66 6.59
CA ASN A 89 15.75 -10.51 7.76
C ASN A 89 17.01 -10.24 8.60
N GLY A 90 17.96 -9.49 8.07
CA GLY A 90 19.20 -9.10 8.74
C GLY A 90 19.16 -7.66 9.25
N PRO A 91 19.87 -6.73 8.57
CA PRO A 91 20.05 -5.37 9.07
C PRO A 91 18.75 -4.58 9.21
N VAL A 92 17.75 -4.79 8.32
CA VAL A 92 16.47 -4.06 8.37
C VAL A 92 15.63 -4.48 9.57
N ARG A 93 15.53 -5.78 9.87
CA ARG A 93 14.86 -6.29 11.07
C ARG A 93 15.59 -5.87 12.36
N ASN A 94 16.90 -5.77 12.32
CA ASN A 94 17.68 -5.32 13.48
C ASN A 94 17.32 -3.88 13.89
N VAL A 95 16.93 -3.01 12.94
CA VAL A 95 16.43 -1.65 13.27
C VAL A 95 15.25 -1.72 14.26
N LEU A 96 14.29 -2.64 14.04
CA LEU A 96 13.16 -2.85 14.96
C LEU A 96 13.62 -3.23 16.36
N HIS A 97 14.56 -4.15 16.48
CA HIS A 97 15.08 -4.60 17.79
C HIS A 97 15.78 -3.47 18.54
N VAL A 98 16.55 -2.67 17.81
CA VAL A 98 17.26 -1.51 18.39
C VAL A 98 16.29 -0.40 18.78
N GLU A 99 15.31 -0.12 17.93
CA GLU A 99 14.24 0.84 18.20
C GLU A 99 13.54 0.50 19.52
N GLN A 100 13.07 -0.73 19.71
CA GLN A 100 12.44 -1.17 20.93
C GLN A 100 13.33 -0.99 22.17
N LYS A 101 14.61 -1.33 22.04
CA LYS A 101 15.57 -1.22 23.13
C LYS A 101 15.88 0.21 23.54
N LEU A 102 16.00 1.11 22.57
CA LEU A 102 16.44 2.48 22.81
C LEU A 102 15.31 3.48 23.05
N CYS A 103 14.14 3.24 22.44
CA CYS A 103 13.12 4.27 22.33
C CYS A 103 11.91 4.08 23.24
N ASN A 104 11.58 2.87 23.71
CA ASN A 104 10.46 2.67 24.64
C ASN A 104 10.55 3.62 25.85
N HIS A 105 9.43 4.31 26.19
CA HIS A 105 9.39 5.30 27.26
C HIS A 105 8.18 5.15 28.19
N LEU A 106 6.97 5.36 27.70
CA LEU A 106 5.75 5.17 28.48
C LEU A 106 5.25 3.75 28.22
N ASP A 107 5.66 2.81 29.06
CA ASP A 107 5.62 1.37 28.77
C ASP A 107 6.30 1.10 27.41
N ARG A 108 5.53 0.66 26.38
CA ARG A 108 6.06 0.37 25.04
C ARG A 108 5.80 1.49 24.03
N ILE A 109 5.13 2.58 24.45
CA ILE A 109 5.00 3.78 23.62
C ILE A 109 6.39 4.39 23.49
N PRO A 110 6.89 4.57 22.25
CA PRO A 110 8.23 5.04 22.02
C PRO A 110 8.33 6.58 21.99
N VAL A 111 9.56 7.08 22.15
CA VAL A 111 9.93 8.47 21.96
C VAL A 111 11.15 8.60 21.06
N PRO A 112 11.35 9.73 20.38
CA PRO A 112 12.54 9.97 19.57
C PRO A 112 13.83 9.76 20.35
N TYR A 113 14.87 9.30 19.65
CA TYR A 113 16.19 9.07 20.19
C TYR A 113 17.26 9.83 19.42
N ASP A 114 17.93 10.78 20.09
CA ASP A 114 19.09 11.50 19.55
C ASP A 114 20.37 10.75 19.95
N TRP A 115 20.94 9.97 19.03
CA TRP A 115 22.12 9.17 19.33
C TRP A 115 23.43 9.97 19.30
N ARG A 116 23.44 11.19 18.72
CA ARG A 116 24.58 12.13 18.89
C ARG A 116 24.74 12.57 20.34
N LYS A 117 23.61 12.64 21.07
CA LYS A 117 23.56 13.00 22.49
C LYS A 117 23.34 11.80 23.41
N GLY A 118 23.09 10.60 22.86
CA GLY A 118 22.82 9.39 23.62
C GLY A 118 21.59 9.48 24.52
N ARG A 119 20.53 10.18 24.10
CA ARG A 119 19.36 10.40 24.95
C ARG A 119 18.04 10.37 24.18
N LYS A 120 16.99 10.00 24.92
CA LYS A 120 15.59 10.13 24.49
C LYS A 120 15.16 11.62 24.49
N LEU A 121 14.31 11.97 23.53
CA LEU A 121 13.64 13.27 23.46
C LEU A 121 12.18 13.04 23.77
N VAL A 122 11.77 13.31 25.00
CA VAL A 122 10.40 13.05 25.47
C VAL A 122 9.53 14.26 25.13
N PRO A 123 8.55 14.13 24.22
CA PRO A 123 7.62 15.19 23.89
C PRO A 123 6.51 15.31 24.95
N GLU A 124 5.70 16.37 24.83
CA GLU A 124 4.44 16.47 25.57
C GLU A 124 3.47 15.36 25.15
N TYR A 125 2.49 15.06 25.99
CA TYR A 125 1.63 13.89 25.81
C TYR A 125 0.93 13.84 24.45
N ASP A 126 0.35 14.93 23.98
CA ASP A 126 -0.42 14.94 22.72
C ASP A 126 0.50 14.64 21.52
N GLU A 127 1.72 15.17 21.52
CA GLU A 127 2.74 14.87 20.52
C GLU A 127 3.28 13.43 20.66
N LEU A 128 3.39 12.91 21.89
CA LEU A 128 3.76 11.51 22.14
C LEU A 128 2.75 10.54 21.51
N ILE A 129 1.46 10.79 21.75
CA ILE A 129 0.37 9.98 21.19
C ILE A 129 0.35 10.10 19.67
N PHE A 130 0.50 11.33 19.14
CA PHE A 130 0.54 11.57 17.69
C PHE A 130 1.66 10.77 17.04
N GLN A 131 2.90 10.91 17.49
CA GLN A 131 4.05 10.22 16.92
C GLN A 131 3.95 8.70 17.00
N ALA A 132 3.41 8.16 18.09
CA ALA A 132 3.23 6.73 18.24
C ALA A 132 2.13 6.18 17.30
N SER A 133 1.06 6.95 17.11
CA SER A 133 -0.03 6.63 16.20
C SER A 133 0.43 6.62 14.73
N GLU A 134 1.18 7.64 14.32
CA GLU A 134 1.84 7.72 13.01
C GLU A 134 2.72 6.48 12.75
N TYR A 135 3.58 6.12 13.71
CA TYR A 135 4.43 4.94 13.56
C TYR A 135 3.61 3.66 13.39
N VAL A 136 2.53 3.50 14.15
CA VAL A 136 1.65 2.33 14.00
C VAL A 136 1.01 2.31 12.62
N LYS A 137 0.41 3.43 12.20
CA LYS A 137 -0.41 3.47 10.99
C LYS A 137 0.44 3.53 9.71
N ASP A 138 1.36 4.47 9.58
CA ASP A 138 2.16 4.64 8.36
C ASP A 138 3.34 3.68 8.32
N GLY A 139 3.96 3.43 9.48
CA GLY A 139 5.12 2.55 9.59
C GLY A 139 4.76 1.06 9.66
N LEU A 140 4.20 0.64 10.78
CA LEU A 140 4.06 -0.79 11.10
C LEU A 140 2.96 -1.48 10.31
N ILE A 141 1.80 -0.83 10.08
CA ILE A 141 0.72 -1.40 9.24
C ILE A 141 1.26 -1.75 7.85
N ALA A 142 2.01 -0.85 7.22
CA ALA A 142 2.55 -1.08 5.89
C ALA A 142 3.43 -2.35 5.82
N ILE A 143 4.22 -2.60 6.86
CA ILE A 143 5.07 -3.79 6.95
C ILE A 143 4.23 -5.04 7.22
N VAL A 144 3.33 -4.99 8.21
CA VAL A 144 2.46 -6.11 8.61
C VAL A 144 1.55 -6.58 7.47
N GLU A 145 1.07 -5.68 6.63
CA GLU A 145 0.25 -6.01 5.45
C GLU A 145 0.96 -6.94 4.45
N VAL A 146 2.30 -6.96 4.45
CA VAL A 146 3.10 -7.82 3.56
C VAL A 146 3.83 -8.96 4.26
N THR A 147 4.07 -8.86 5.57
CA THR A 147 4.76 -9.89 6.35
C THR A 147 3.84 -10.76 7.20
N GLY A 148 2.62 -10.28 7.48
CA GLY A 148 1.69 -10.97 8.36
C GLY A 148 2.06 -10.84 9.83
N ARG A 149 1.74 -11.90 10.63
CA ARG A 149 2.03 -11.92 12.06
C ARG A 149 3.47 -12.31 12.32
N ASP A 150 4.29 -11.30 12.60
CA ASP A 150 5.69 -11.46 13.00
C ASP A 150 6.08 -10.42 14.05
N GLU A 151 7.36 -10.14 14.23
CA GLU A 151 7.86 -9.19 15.23
C GLU A 151 7.39 -7.75 14.99
N TRP A 152 7.12 -7.33 13.75
CA TRP A 152 6.52 -6.03 13.46
C TRP A 152 5.05 -5.97 13.90
N PHE A 153 4.31 -7.08 13.71
CA PHE A 153 2.97 -7.21 14.26
C PHE A 153 2.96 -7.14 15.80
N ASP A 154 3.89 -7.85 16.46
CA ASP A 154 4.01 -7.80 17.91
C ASP A 154 4.32 -6.40 18.42
N ARG A 155 5.15 -5.65 17.68
CA ARG A 155 5.43 -4.24 17.97
C ARG A 155 4.22 -3.34 17.82
N MET A 156 3.47 -3.48 16.73
CA MET A 156 2.22 -2.75 16.48
C MET A 156 1.20 -2.99 17.58
N LEU A 157 0.95 -4.25 17.91
CA LEU A 157 0.04 -4.67 18.98
C LEU A 157 0.43 -4.07 20.32
N ALA A 158 1.72 -4.14 20.65
CA ALA A 158 2.26 -3.63 21.91
C ALA A 158 2.09 -2.12 22.07
N ILE A 159 2.32 -1.34 21.03
CA ILE A 159 2.14 0.11 21.07
C ILE A 159 0.65 0.45 21.21
N GLU A 160 -0.24 -0.19 20.45
CA GLU A 160 -1.67 0.07 20.51
C GLU A 160 -2.27 -0.25 21.89
N GLU A 161 -1.91 -1.37 22.48
CA GLU A 161 -2.36 -1.69 23.84
C GLU A 161 -1.99 -0.60 24.84
N ASP A 162 -0.76 -0.07 24.74
CA ASP A 162 -0.28 0.95 25.66
C ASP A 162 -0.85 2.34 25.34
N LEU A 163 -1.09 2.69 24.08
CA LEU A 163 -1.79 3.92 23.70
C LEU A 163 -3.18 3.98 24.37
N TRP A 164 -3.94 2.90 24.28
CA TRP A 164 -5.28 2.83 24.88
C TRP A 164 -5.25 2.67 26.40
N LYS A 165 -4.27 2.00 26.96
CA LYS A 165 -4.03 1.94 28.42
C LYS A 165 -3.79 3.34 29.00
N HIS A 166 -3.08 4.19 28.28
CA HIS A 166 -2.76 5.55 28.69
C HIS A 166 -3.72 6.62 28.18
N ALA A 167 -4.84 6.22 27.52
CA ALA A 167 -5.89 7.12 27.10
C ALA A 167 -6.46 7.90 28.29
N ARG A 168 -6.49 9.24 28.22
CA ARG A 168 -6.87 10.11 29.35
C ARG A 168 -7.95 11.14 29.06
N ILE A 169 -8.44 11.18 27.82
CA ILE A 169 -9.49 12.13 27.43
C ILE A 169 -10.85 11.48 27.66
N ASP A 170 -11.59 11.97 28.63
CA ASP A 170 -12.92 11.47 28.95
C ASP A 170 -13.94 11.98 27.92
N THR A 171 -14.74 11.05 27.38
CA THR A 171 -15.87 11.32 26.49
C THR A 171 -17.13 10.61 26.99
N PRO A 172 -18.33 10.96 26.48
CA PRO A 172 -19.55 10.22 26.83
C PRO A 172 -19.50 8.73 26.45
N PHE A 173 -18.59 8.34 25.57
CA PHE A 173 -18.45 6.97 25.06
C PHE A 173 -17.30 6.19 25.71
N GLY A 174 -16.56 6.83 26.62
CA GLY A 174 -15.38 6.30 27.29
C GLY A 174 -14.14 7.10 26.96
N ARG A 175 -12.99 6.68 27.50
CA ARG A 175 -11.71 7.37 27.27
C ARG A 175 -11.18 7.10 25.88
N ILE A 176 -10.60 8.17 25.29
CA ILE A 176 -9.89 8.12 24.02
C ILE A 176 -8.48 8.72 24.17
N PRO A 177 -7.51 8.34 23.30
CA PRO A 177 -6.13 8.82 23.43
C PRO A 177 -5.93 10.27 22.97
N SER A 178 -6.69 10.76 21.99
CA SER A 178 -6.51 12.10 21.38
C SER A 178 -7.83 12.73 20.95
N LEU A 179 -7.85 14.08 20.82
CA LEU A 179 -8.91 14.82 20.12
C LEU A 179 -8.51 15.17 18.67
N ASN A 180 -7.29 14.89 18.28
CA ASN A 180 -6.82 15.14 16.92
C ASN A 180 -7.52 14.18 15.94
N VAL A 181 -8.15 14.74 14.89
CA VAL A 181 -8.91 13.99 13.87
C VAL A 181 -8.02 13.00 13.12
N GLU A 182 -6.80 13.40 12.81
CA GLU A 182 -5.79 12.59 12.17
C GLU A 182 -5.44 11.35 13.01
N VAL A 183 -4.97 11.54 14.24
CA VAL A 183 -4.67 10.47 15.19
C VAL A 183 -5.83 9.49 15.33
N ASN A 184 -7.05 9.99 15.45
CA ASN A 184 -8.22 9.14 15.60
C ASN A 184 -8.55 8.36 14.31
N GLY A 185 -8.26 8.94 13.15
CA GLY A 185 -8.36 8.25 11.86
C GLY A 185 -7.33 7.13 11.73
N GLU A 186 -6.10 7.37 12.14
CA GLU A 186 -5.02 6.37 12.21
C GLU A 186 -5.36 5.23 13.15
N GLN A 187 -5.84 5.56 14.36
CA GLN A 187 -6.29 4.60 15.34
C GLN A 187 -7.41 3.71 14.80
N LEU A 188 -8.42 4.28 14.12
CA LEU A 188 -9.49 3.49 13.49
C LEU A 188 -8.95 2.45 12.50
N GLN A 189 -7.95 2.83 11.70
CA GLN A 189 -7.33 1.93 10.73
C GLN A 189 -6.51 0.82 11.39
N ALA A 190 -5.78 1.13 12.46
CA ALA A 190 -5.01 0.16 13.24
C ALA A 190 -5.94 -0.81 14.00
N LEU A 191 -6.91 -0.27 14.73
CA LEU A 191 -7.85 -1.06 15.54
C LEU A 191 -8.70 -2.01 14.71
N ALA A 192 -9.15 -1.59 13.51
CA ALA A 192 -9.89 -2.45 12.60
C ALA A 192 -9.06 -3.69 12.19
N ARG A 193 -7.76 -3.50 11.87
CA ARG A 193 -6.85 -4.60 11.55
C ARG A 193 -6.55 -5.48 12.75
N LEU A 194 -6.25 -4.89 13.90
CA LEU A 194 -5.98 -5.64 15.11
C LEU A 194 -7.17 -6.50 15.54
N TYR A 195 -8.39 -5.98 15.41
CA TYR A 195 -9.59 -6.77 15.69
C TYR A 195 -9.68 -7.99 14.78
N THR A 196 -9.58 -7.81 13.47
CA THR A 196 -9.71 -8.92 12.51
C THR A 196 -8.55 -9.91 12.60
N MET A 197 -7.35 -9.43 12.88
CA MET A 197 -6.18 -10.28 13.07
C MET A 197 -6.23 -11.08 14.37
N THR A 198 -6.77 -10.53 15.48
CA THR A 198 -6.68 -11.14 16.81
C THR A 198 -7.99 -11.72 17.33
N GLY A 199 -9.13 -11.22 16.87
CA GLY A 199 -10.46 -11.53 17.41
C GLY A 199 -10.74 -10.89 18.77
N ARG A 200 -9.90 -9.97 19.27
CA ARG A 200 -10.04 -9.33 20.58
C ARG A 200 -11.04 -8.17 20.51
N GLU A 201 -12.15 -8.31 21.22
CA GLU A 201 -13.28 -7.35 21.21
C GLU A 201 -12.92 -5.93 21.67
N GLU A 202 -11.90 -5.77 22.50
CA GLU A 202 -11.48 -4.44 22.94
C GLU A 202 -11.10 -3.53 21.77
N PHE A 203 -10.46 -4.04 20.72
CA PHE A 203 -10.04 -3.21 19.58
C PHE A 203 -11.22 -2.64 18.81
N VAL A 204 -12.24 -3.44 18.52
CA VAL A 204 -13.44 -2.90 17.85
C VAL A 204 -14.24 -2.00 18.79
N THR A 205 -14.29 -2.29 20.08
CA THR A 205 -14.92 -1.42 21.08
C THR A 205 -14.24 -0.04 21.14
N TRP A 206 -12.92 0.01 21.05
CA TRP A 206 -12.17 1.26 21.02
C TRP A 206 -12.42 2.03 19.71
N ALA A 207 -12.45 1.34 18.56
CA ALA A 207 -12.80 1.93 17.29
C ALA A 207 -14.22 2.50 17.28
N GLU A 208 -15.19 1.77 17.86
CA GLU A 208 -16.57 2.24 18.05
C GLU A 208 -16.65 3.52 18.90
N ARG A 209 -15.83 3.65 19.96
CA ARG A 209 -15.78 4.88 20.78
C ARG A 209 -15.37 6.10 19.96
N LEU A 210 -14.39 5.93 19.09
CA LEU A 210 -13.95 7.02 18.20
C LEU A 210 -15.04 7.38 17.20
N ALA A 211 -15.66 6.40 16.55
CA ALA A 211 -16.75 6.64 15.62
C ALA A 211 -17.96 7.31 16.30
N ASP A 212 -18.37 6.82 17.48
CA ASP A 212 -19.46 7.40 18.26
C ASP A 212 -19.16 8.85 18.66
N TYR A 213 -17.92 9.16 19.04
CA TYR A 213 -17.49 10.53 19.37
C TYR A 213 -17.70 11.50 18.18
N TYR A 214 -17.34 11.09 16.98
CA TYR A 214 -17.52 11.92 15.78
C TYR A 214 -18.98 11.94 15.33
N PHE A 215 -19.67 10.81 15.29
CA PHE A 215 -21.04 10.72 14.82
C PHE A 215 -22.08 11.29 15.79
N ALA A 216 -21.73 11.51 17.06
CA ALA A 216 -22.55 12.27 17.99
C ALA A 216 -22.59 13.77 17.67
N GLN A 217 -21.66 14.28 16.89
CA GLN A 217 -21.68 15.64 16.37
C GLN A 217 -22.64 15.70 15.16
N PRO A 218 -23.71 16.52 15.19
CA PRO A 218 -24.80 16.42 14.18
C PRO A 218 -24.33 16.58 12.74
N ASP A 219 -23.36 17.46 12.51
CA ASP A 219 -22.89 17.86 11.18
C ASP A 219 -21.38 17.56 10.99
N PHE A 220 -20.90 16.49 11.63
CA PHE A 220 -19.47 16.13 11.47
C PHE A 220 -19.15 15.83 10.02
N VAL A 221 -18.26 16.65 9.47
CA VAL A 221 -17.56 16.42 8.20
C VAL A 221 -16.13 16.93 8.38
N PRO A 222 -15.08 16.18 8.02
CA PRO A 222 -13.72 16.65 8.14
C PRO A 222 -13.50 17.89 7.25
N GLU A 223 -13.00 18.98 7.84
CA GLU A 223 -12.73 20.21 7.10
C GLU A 223 -11.53 20.05 6.15
N ARG A 224 -10.48 19.37 6.63
CA ARG A 224 -9.25 19.11 5.88
C ARG A 224 -9.38 17.80 5.12
N LEU A 225 -9.12 17.82 3.80
CA LEU A 225 -9.20 16.67 2.90
C LEU A 225 -7.85 16.28 2.31
N ARG A 226 -6.78 17.03 2.59
CA ARG A 226 -5.43 16.70 2.16
C ARG A 226 -4.67 16.02 3.29
N ASP A 227 -3.56 15.36 2.93
CA ASP A 227 -2.62 14.79 3.84
C ASP A 227 -3.38 13.99 4.92
N HIS A 228 -3.02 14.07 6.15
CA HIS A 228 -3.64 13.35 7.25
C HIS A 228 -5.17 13.55 7.45
N GLY A 229 -5.78 14.51 6.78
CA GLY A 229 -7.24 14.68 6.79
C GLY A 229 -8.01 13.53 6.16
N CYS A 230 -7.39 12.75 5.27
CA CYS A 230 -7.99 11.55 4.67
C CYS A 230 -8.05 10.36 5.65
N GLU A 231 -7.29 10.38 6.74
CA GLU A 231 -7.19 9.26 7.68
C GLU A 231 -8.53 8.90 8.32
N ILE A 232 -9.27 9.90 8.78
CA ILE A 232 -10.60 9.67 9.40
C ILE A 232 -11.60 9.08 8.41
N ILE A 233 -11.54 9.47 7.14
CA ILE A 233 -12.41 8.96 6.08
C ILE A 233 -12.12 7.48 5.82
N GLY A 234 -10.85 7.14 5.65
CA GLY A 234 -10.38 5.76 5.48
C GLY A 234 -10.66 4.90 6.71
N GLY A 235 -10.42 5.44 7.90
CA GLY A 235 -10.63 4.76 9.18
C GLY A 235 -12.09 4.42 9.44
N LEU A 236 -13.01 5.38 9.26
CA LEU A 236 -14.45 5.15 9.40
C LEU A 236 -14.99 4.18 8.34
N GLY A 237 -14.46 4.26 7.11
CA GLY A 237 -14.79 3.32 6.04
C GLY A 237 -14.39 1.88 6.39
N LEU A 238 -13.18 1.69 6.93
CA LEU A 238 -12.70 0.38 7.33
C LEU A 238 -13.42 -0.17 8.57
N LEU A 239 -13.77 0.69 9.54
CA LEU A 239 -14.61 0.29 10.66
C LEU A 239 -15.97 -0.19 10.18
N LEU A 240 -16.64 0.54 9.25
CA LEU A 240 -17.92 0.09 8.69
C LEU A 240 -17.79 -1.27 7.99
N ALA A 241 -16.68 -1.53 7.30
CA ALA A 241 -16.42 -2.84 6.69
C ALA A 241 -16.33 -3.95 7.74
N VAL A 242 -15.62 -3.70 8.85
CA VAL A 242 -15.51 -4.63 9.99
C VAL A 242 -16.86 -4.86 10.67
N GLU A 243 -17.63 -3.80 10.92
CA GLU A 243 -18.99 -3.88 11.47
C GLU A 243 -19.91 -4.74 10.59
N THR A 244 -19.83 -4.54 9.28
CA THR A 244 -20.65 -5.27 8.29
C THR A 244 -20.22 -6.74 8.19
N GLN A 245 -18.93 -7.00 8.09
CA GLN A 245 -18.37 -8.36 8.00
C GLN A 245 -18.80 -9.21 9.20
N ASN A 246 -18.81 -8.63 10.40
CA ASN A 246 -19.11 -9.33 11.64
C ASN A 246 -20.57 -9.19 12.09
N ASN A 247 -21.46 -8.65 11.24
CA ASN A 247 -22.89 -8.44 11.55
C ASN A 247 -23.13 -7.68 12.86
N ARG A 248 -22.30 -6.69 13.17
CA ARG A 248 -22.38 -5.92 14.39
C ARG A 248 -23.54 -4.91 14.38
N PRO A 249 -24.10 -4.56 15.57
CA PRO A 249 -25.31 -3.73 15.65
C PRO A 249 -25.16 -2.33 15.06
N LYS A 250 -23.96 -1.73 15.14
CA LYS A 250 -23.69 -0.35 14.72
C LYS A 250 -23.53 -0.17 13.21
N ALA A 251 -23.41 -1.25 12.45
CA ALA A 251 -23.21 -1.19 11.00
C ALA A 251 -24.22 -0.27 10.28
N ARG A 252 -25.54 -0.36 10.64
CA ARG A 252 -26.59 0.44 10.00
C ARG A 252 -26.51 1.93 10.36
N GLU A 253 -26.18 2.22 11.60
CA GLU A 253 -26.04 3.60 12.08
C GLU A 253 -24.84 4.27 11.41
N TYR A 254 -23.69 3.62 11.43
CA TYR A 254 -22.46 4.11 10.82
C TYR A 254 -22.61 4.27 9.30
N GLN A 255 -23.31 3.35 8.65
CA GLN A 255 -23.62 3.47 7.23
C GLN A 255 -24.32 4.80 6.90
N ALA A 256 -25.38 5.16 7.62
CA ALA A 256 -26.14 6.37 7.35
C ALA A 256 -25.32 7.65 7.62
N ARG A 257 -24.55 7.65 8.70
CA ARG A 257 -23.68 8.78 9.08
C ARG A 257 -22.56 8.98 8.07
N LEU A 258 -21.88 7.91 7.70
CA LEU A 258 -20.77 7.96 6.75
C LEU A 258 -21.23 8.36 5.34
N GLN A 259 -22.42 7.91 4.91
CA GLN A 259 -23.00 8.37 3.66
C GLN A 259 -23.21 9.88 3.64
N HIS A 260 -23.72 10.46 4.71
CA HIS A 260 -23.88 11.91 4.84
C HIS A 260 -22.54 12.65 4.72
N VAL A 261 -21.49 12.16 5.39
CA VAL A 261 -20.13 12.72 5.27
C VAL A 261 -19.68 12.70 3.82
N PHE A 262 -19.78 11.56 3.15
CA PHE A 262 -19.32 11.38 1.77
C PHE A 262 -20.10 12.24 0.77
N ASP A 263 -21.42 12.27 0.86
CA ASP A 263 -22.27 13.09 -0.02
C ASP A 263 -21.96 14.58 0.16
N THR A 264 -21.70 15.02 1.40
CA THR A 264 -21.33 16.40 1.70
C THR A 264 -19.96 16.77 1.11
N ILE A 265 -18.96 15.90 1.25
CA ILE A 265 -17.63 16.12 0.65
C ILE A 265 -17.73 16.20 -0.88
N LEU A 266 -18.48 15.30 -1.53
CA LEU A 266 -18.67 15.36 -2.98
C LEU A 266 -19.35 16.63 -3.44
N ALA A 267 -20.34 17.11 -2.69
CA ALA A 267 -21.10 18.31 -3.04
C ALA A 267 -20.29 19.60 -2.84
N GLN A 268 -19.40 19.65 -1.87
CA GLN A 268 -18.72 20.88 -1.44
C GLN A 268 -17.20 20.86 -1.62
N GLY A 269 -16.56 19.70 -1.52
CA GLY A 269 -15.11 19.52 -1.44
C GLY A 269 -14.41 19.17 -2.75
N CYS A 270 -15.15 19.01 -3.87
CA CYS A 270 -14.59 18.60 -5.15
C CYS A 270 -14.68 19.69 -6.22
N ASN A 271 -13.74 19.65 -7.17
CA ASN A 271 -13.88 20.41 -8.41
C ASN A 271 -14.83 19.67 -9.39
N GLU A 272 -15.09 20.28 -10.58
CA GLU A 272 -15.97 19.71 -11.61
C GLU A 272 -15.51 18.33 -12.16
N ASP A 273 -14.21 18.02 -12.02
CA ASP A 273 -13.61 16.78 -12.46
C ASP A 273 -13.61 15.69 -11.38
N GLY A 274 -14.05 16.03 -10.16
CA GLY A 274 -14.15 15.14 -9.03
C GLY A 274 -12.89 15.06 -8.18
N LEU A 275 -11.87 15.87 -8.46
CA LEU A 275 -10.67 15.96 -7.60
C LEU A 275 -10.98 16.82 -6.38
N MET A 276 -10.55 16.37 -5.22
CA MET A 276 -10.82 17.02 -3.94
C MET A 276 -9.88 18.20 -3.69
N PHE A 277 -10.38 19.23 -3.05
CA PHE A 277 -9.58 20.34 -2.54
C PHE A 277 -8.92 20.00 -1.21
N ASN A 278 -7.92 20.77 -0.82
CA ASN A 278 -7.26 20.61 0.48
C ASN A 278 -8.23 20.82 1.66
N HIS A 279 -9.22 21.69 1.49
CA HIS A 279 -10.26 21.96 2.48
C HIS A 279 -11.63 21.98 1.84
N ILE A 280 -12.61 21.49 2.56
CA ILE A 280 -14.00 21.44 2.06
C ILE A 280 -14.59 22.85 1.86
N THR A 281 -14.20 23.82 2.66
CA THR A 281 -14.78 25.19 2.65
C THR A 281 -13.82 26.28 2.17
N LYS A 282 -12.51 26.09 2.33
CA LYS A 282 -11.50 27.09 1.97
C LYS A 282 -10.89 26.79 0.61
N ARG A 283 -11.14 27.68 -0.36
CA ARG A 283 -10.77 27.49 -1.77
C ARG A 283 -9.82 28.54 -2.32
N ASP A 284 -9.29 29.40 -1.46
CA ASP A 284 -8.42 30.52 -1.78
C ASP A 284 -6.95 30.24 -1.49
N GLY A 285 -6.07 30.74 -2.32
CA GLY A 285 -4.62 30.65 -2.17
C GLY A 285 -4.12 29.21 -2.01
N GLY A 286 -3.22 28.97 -1.06
CA GLY A 286 -2.68 27.64 -0.80
C GLY A 286 -3.71 26.61 -0.31
N ASN A 287 -4.86 27.07 0.17
CA ASN A 287 -5.96 26.21 0.62
C ASN A 287 -6.95 25.87 -0.50
N GLY A 288 -6.92 26.61 -1.62
CA GLY A 288 -7.71 26.33 -2.81
C GLY A 288 -7.08 25.29 -3.73
N ALA A 289 -5.86 24.83 -3.47
CA ALA A 289 -5.19 23.80 -4.22
C ALA A 289 -5.90 22.45 -4.09
N LEU A 290 -5.72 21.58 -5.10
CA LEU A 290 -6.21 20.22 -5.04
C LEU A 290 -5.35 19.41 -4.06
N SER A 291 -6.01 18.50 -3.37
CA SER A 291 -5.38 17.59 -2.40
C SER A 291 -4.53 16.54 -3.12
N ASP A 292 -3.30 16.31 -2.66
CA ASP A 292 -2.49 15.15 -2.98
C ASP A 292 -3.15 13.85 -2.50
N GLY A 293 -3.82 13.88 -1.33
CA GLY A 293 -4.58 12.77 -0.78
C GLY A 293 -5.98 12.54 -1.39
N TRP A 294 -6.30 13.13 -2.55
CA TRP A 294 -7.62 12.95 -3.21
C TRP A 294 -7.97 11.47 -3.42
N GLY A 295 -7.00 10.68 -3.82
CA GLY A 295 -7.19 9.26 -4.07
C GLY A 295 -7.38 8.46 -2.78
N TYR A 296 -6.68 8.79 -1.71
CA TYR A 296 -6.82 8.19 -0.39
C TYR A 296 -8.25 8.38 0.17
N ASN A 297 -8.81 9.58 0.02
CA ASN A 297 -10.20 9.80 0.37
C ASN A 297 -11.14 8.83 -0.36
N TYR A 298 -11.00 8.71 -1.69
CA TYR A 298 -11.83 7.81 -2.48
C TYR A 298 -11.65 6.32 -2.14
N VAL A 299 -10.54 5.90 -1.53
CA VAL A 299 -10.40 4.55 -0.97
C VAL A 299 -11.49 4.27 0.06
N GLY A 300 -11.78 5.23 0.97
CA GLY A 300 -12.89 5.12 1.92
C GLY A 300 -14.26 4.98 1.26
N TYR A 301 -14.51 5.69 0.15
CA TYR A 301 -15.75 5.58 -0.63
C TYR A 301 -15.92 4.21 -1.28
N LEU A 302 -14.86 3.65 -1.85
CA LEU A 302 -14.91 2.30 -2.42
C LEU A 302 -15.05 1.22 -1.34
N CYS A 303 -14.47 1.44 -0.15
CA CYS A 303 -14.68 0.59 1.01
C CYS A 303 -16.15 0.58 1.42
N TYR A 304 -16.77 1.76 1.48
CA TYR A 304 -18.20 1.92 1.75
C TYR A 304 -19.05 1.19 0.72
N ASP A 305 -18.83 1.40 -0.59
CA ASP A 305 -19.55 0.71 -1.65
C ASP A 305 -19.55 -0.81 -1.49
N LEU A 306 -18.38 -1.36 -1.15
CA LEU A 306 -18.21 -2.80 -0.93
C LEU A 306 -18.92 -3.26 0.36
N ALA A 307 -18.92 -2.44 1.43
CA ALA A 307 -19.58 -2.74 2.70
C ALA A 307 -21.11 -2.77 2.54
N VAL A 308 -21.67 -1.79 1.83
CA VAL A 308 -23.13 -1.72 1.60
C VAL A 308 -23.60 -2.62 0.45
N GLY A 309 -22.70 -3.21 -0.32
CA GLY A 309 -23.02 -4.08 -1.45
C GLY A 309 -23.64 -3.37 -2.64
N ARG A 310 -23.41 -2.06 -2.79
CA ARG A 310 -23.96 -1.22 -3.88
C ARG A 310 -22.89 -0.24 -4.37
N PRO A 311 -22.71 -0.07 -5.70
CA PRO A 311 -21.68 0.82 -6.27
C PRO A 311 -22.17 2.29 -6.33
N LEU A 312 -22.40 2.93 -5.18
CA LEU A 312 -22.92 4.30 -5.11
C LEU A 312 -21.89 5.32 -5.59
N TYR A 313 -20.61 5.11 -5.29
CA TYR A 313 -19.53 6.05 -5.55
C TYR A 313 -18.56 5.60 -6.65
N ARG A 314 -18.62 4.32 -7.03
CA ARG A 314 -17.73 3.73 -8.03
C ARG A 314 -17.70 4.50 -9.36
N GLU A 315 -18.85 4.99 -9.82
CA GLU A 315 -18.93 5.75 -11.08
C GLU A 315 -18.27 7.14 -10.95
N GLN A 316 -18.39 7.78 -9.78
CA GLN A 316 -17.68 9.02 -9.50
C GLN A 316 -16.16 8.80 -9.55
N VAL A 317 -15.66 7.76 -8.91
CA VAL A 317 -14.24 7.38 -8.95
C VAL A 317 -13.78 7.11 -10.39
N ARG A 318 -14.57 6.36 -11.17
CA ARG A 318 -14.26 6.08 -12.58
C ARG A 318 -14.14 7.37 -13.40
N ARG A 319 -15.07 8.29 -13.22
CA ARG A 319 -15.07 9.60 -13.91
C ARG A 319 -13.86 10.45 -13.50
N THR A 320 -13.52 10.48 -12.23
CA THR A 320 -12.37 11.23 -11.72
C THR A 320 -11.07 10.68 -12.33
N LEU A 321 -10.87 9.36 -12.32
CA LEU A 321 -9.72 8.71 -12.95
C LEU A 321 -9.63 9.00 -14.45
N ALA A 322 -10.75 8.99 -15.18
CA ALA A 322 -10.78 9.32 -16.61
C ALA A 322 -10.44 10.79 -16.88
N ASN A 323 -10.78 11.70 -15.97
CA ASN A 323 -10.49 13.12 -16.08
C ASN A 323 -9.01 13.46 -15.89
N LEU A 324 -8.20 12.57 -15.30
CA LEU A 324 -6.74 12.74 -15.18
C LEU A 324 -6.01 12.88 -16.54
N ARG A 325 -6.66 12.49 -17.64
CA ARG A 325 -6.15 12.73 -19.00
C ARG A 325 -6.05 14.22 -19.40
N LYS A 326 -6.74 15.09 -18.65
CA LYS A 326 -6.78 16.54 -18.96
C LYS A 326 -5.40 17.16 -18.72
N PRO A 327 -4.91 18.05 -19.63
CA PRO A 327 -3.59 18.69 -19.47
C PRO A 327 -3.42 19.48 -18.17
N ALA A 328 -4.52 19.90 -17.54
CA ALA A 328 -4.50 20.59 -16.25
C ALA A 328 -3.88 19.76 -15.12
N TYR A 329 -3.86 18.43 -15.26
CA TYR A 329 -3.34 17.49 -14.25
C TYR A 329 -1.98 16.89 -14.64
N ASP A 330 -1.39 17.34 -15.73
CA ASP A 330 -0.05 16.95 -16.12
C ASP A 330 0.98 17.69 -15.27
N HIS A 331 1.75 16.94 -14.47
CA HIS A 331 2.73 17.49 -13.53
C HIS A 331 2.14 18.57 -12.61
N TYR A 332 0.95 18.29 -12.09
CA TYR A 332 0.26 19.23 -11.23
C TYR A 332 1.02 19.41 -9.90
N ASN A 333 1.05 20.64 -9.41
CA ASN A 333 1.76 21.00 -8.18
C ASN A 333 0.88 20.74 -6.95
N TRP A 334 0.75 19.48 -6.55
CA TRP A 334 -0.20 19.00 -5.53
C TRP A 334 -0.02 19.69 -4.17
N GLU A 335 1.23 19.92 -3.75
CA GLU A 335 1.55 20.58 -2.49
C GLU A 335 1.95 22.05 -2.62
N GLY A 336 2.02 22.58 -3.83
CA GLY A 336 2.48 23.94 -4.09
C GLY A 336 3.99 24.13 -4.17
N ASN A 337 4.81 23.05 -4.07
CA ASN A 337 6.27 23.11 -4.04
C ASN A 337 6.96 22.12 -5.02
N TYR A 338 6.19 21.38 -5.83
CA TYR A 338 6.67 20.32 -6.71
C TYR A 338 7.49 19.24 -5.98
N SER A 339 7.11 18.92 -4.74
CA SER A 339 7.78 17.90 -3.95
C SER A 339 7.55 16.49 -4.51
N ILE A 340 8.50 15.60 -4.25
CA ILE A 340 8.32 14.16 -4.52
C ILE A 340 7.15 13.61 -3.72
N ASP A 341 6.93 14.11 -2.51
CA ASP A 341 5.86 13.70 -1.61
C ASP A 341 4.48 13.91 -2.23
N GLY A 342 4.17 15.14 -2.67
CA GLY A 342 2.90 15.44 -3.31
C GLY A 342 2.64 14.64 -4.59
N PHE A 343 3.69 14.39 -5.40
CA PHE A 343 3.56 13.48 -6.54
C PHE A 343 3.32 12.04 -6.11
N ALA A 344 4.06 11.56 -5.11
CA ALA A 344 3.97 10.20 -4.60
C ALA A 344 2.57 9.90 -4.06
N ASP A 345 2.03 10.75 -3.21
CA ASP A 345 0.72 10.56 -2.59
C ASP A 345 -0.42 10.57 -3.61
N SER A 346 -0.38 11.53 -4.54
CA SER A 346 -1.39 11.61 -5.60
C SER A 346 -1.38 10.39 -6.53
N ILE A 347 -0.19 9.91 -6.92
CA ILE A 347 -0.03 8.73 -7.78
C ILE A 347 -0.41 7.46 -7.01
N GLU A 348 0.01 7.33 -5.76
CA GLU A 348 -0.34 6.19 -4.91
C GLU A 348 -1.85 6.07 -4.74
N GLY A 349 -2.51 7.19 -4.44
CA GLY A 349 -3.96 7.25 -4.39
C GLY A 349 -4.61 6.73 -5.68
N ALA A 350 -4.12 7.18 -6.85
CA ALA A 350 -4.60 6.67 -8.14
C ALA A 350 -4.36 5.17 -8.31
N ILE A 351 -3.20 4.63 -7.90
CA ILE A 351 -2.89 3.19 -7.99
C ILE A 351 -3.87 2.35 -7.15
N TYR A 352 -4.19 2.78 -5.92
CA TYR A 352 -5.21 2.10 -5.09
C TYR A 352 -6.56 2.04 -5.80
N LEU A 353 -6.98 3.16 -6.41
CA LEU A 353 -8.27 3.22 -7.11
C LEU A 353 -8.26 2.38 -8.39
N LEU A 354 -7.18 2.42 -9.18
CA LEU A 354 -7.04 1.65 -10.43
C LEU A 354 -7.04 0.14 -10.19
N ASN A 355 -6.55 -0.32 -9.05
CA ASN A 355 -6.66 -1.71 -8.64
C ASN A 355 -8.13 -2.17 -8.52
N ARG A 356 -9.04 -1.26 -8.15
CA ARG A 356 -10.48 -1.52 -7.93
C ARG A 356 -11.36 -1.13 -9.11
N VAL A 357 -11.01 -0.04 -9.76
CA VAL A 357 -11.75 0.60 -10.85
C VAL A 357 -10.78 0.85 -12.00
N PRO A 358 -10.46 -0.18 -12.81
CA PRO A 358 -9.49 -0.03 -13.89
C PRO A 358 -10.03 0.94 -14.96
N VAL A 359 -9.26 1.99 -15.24
CA VAL A 359 -9.55 3.05 -16.21
C VAL A 359 -8.27 3.33 -16.99
N GLU A 360 -8.31 3.18 -18.30
CA GLU A 360 -7.13 3.29 -19.18
C GLU A 360 -6.43 4.65 -19.07
N GLU A 361 -7.20 5.73 -19.06
CA GLU A 361 -6.68 7.10 -18.91
C GLU A 361 -5.96 7.31 -17.58
N GLY A 362 -6.43 6.65 -16.52
CA GLY A 362 -5.79 6.68 -15.21
C GLY A 362 -4.46 5.93 -15.21
N PHE A 363 -4.36 4.74 -15.82
CA PHE A 363 -3.10 4.02 -15.99
C PHE A 363 -2.09 4.85 -16.78
N GLN A 364 -2.51 5.45 -17.91
CA GLN A 364 -1.64 6.29 -18.73
C GLN A 364 -1.16 7.54 -17.97
N TRP A 365 -1.99 8.14 -17.12
CA TRP A 365 -1.59 9.25 -16.28
C TRP A 365 -0.55 8.82 -15.25
N VAL A 366 -0.78 7.71 -14.54
CA VAL A 366 0.17 7.16 -13.57
C VAL A 366 1.52 6.89 -14.23
N ASP A 367 1.56 6.20 -15.37
CA ASP A 367 2.80 5.88 -16.08
C ASP A 367 3.57 7.14 -16.46
N ARG A 368 2.86 8.16 -16.97
CA ARG A 368 3.46 9.44 -17.38
C ARG A 368 4.03 10.21 -16.21
N GLU A 369 3.28 10.33 -15.11
CA GLU A 369 3.72 11.05 -13.92
C GLU A 369 4.87 10.31 -13.22
N MET A 370 4.82 8.99 -13.13
CA MET A 370 5.92 8.17 -12.61
C MET A 370 7.20 8.37 -13.43
N ALA A 371 7.12 8.24 -14.75
CA ALA A 371 8.28 8.39 -15.63
C ALA A 371 8.94 9.77 -15.51
N ARG A 372 8.14 10.82 -15.31
CA ARG A 372 8.59 12.22 -15.26
C ARG A 372 9.08 12.63 -13.88
N SER A 373 8.29 12.35 -12.84
CA SER A 373 8.42 13.01 -11.54
C SER A 373 9.09 12.15 -10.47
N VAL A 374 8.83 10.84 -10.45
CA VAL A 374 9.24 9.95 -9.36
C VAL A 374 10.30 8.95 -9.80
N THR A 375 10.01 8.10 -10.78
CA THR A 375 10.97 7.11 -11.29
C THR A 375 12.05 7.76 -12.13
N ARG A 376 11.72 8.81 -12.91
CA ARG A 376 12.62 9.50 -13.86
C ARG A 376 13.29 8.52 -14.81
N SER A 377 12.48 7.68 -15.46
CA SER A 377 12.95 6.56 -16.26
C SER A 377 13.64 6.95 -17.59
N SER A 378 13.70 8.23 -17.93
CA SER A 378 14.51 8.76 -19.03
C SER A 378 16.02 8.83 -18.72
N GLU A 379 16.41 8.76 -17.44
CA GLU A 379 17.80 8.74 -16.99
C GLU A 379 18.39 7.33 -17.14
N PRO A 380 19.68 7.18 -17.57
CA PRO A 380 20.34 5.89 -17.52
C PRO A 380 20.38 5.36 -16.07
N LEU A 381 20.05 4.09 -15.87
CA LEU A 381 19.94 3.49 -14.54
C LEU A 381 21.22 3.66 -13.68
N GLU A 382 22.39 3.61 -14.30
CA GLU A 382 23.69 3.73 -13.65
C GLU A 382 23.94 5.10 -13.02
N THR A 383 23.42 6.13 -13.63
CA THR A 383 23.64 7.54 -13.25
C THR A 383 22.38 8.20 -12.72
N ALA A 384 21.26 7.50 -12.75
CA ALA A 384 19.99 8.02 -12.26
C ALA A 384 20.12 8.47 -10.79
N LYS A 385 19.63 9.69 -10.51
CA LYS A 385 19.58 10.20 -9.15
C LYS A 385 18.69 9.29 -8.30
N LEU A 386 19.22 8.84 -7.16
CA LEU A 386 18.48 8.07 -6.16
C LEU A 386 17.72 9.01 -5.21
N TRP A 387 16.69 8.47 -4.58
CA TRP A 387 15.99 9.15 -3.51
C TRP A 387 16.87 9.19 -2.26
N GLY A 388 16.66 10.22 -1.42
CA GLY A 388 17.29 10.29 -0.11
C GLY A 388 16.64 9.32 0.90
N THR A 389 17.04 9.44 2.15
CA THR A 389 16.52 8.63 3.27
C THR A 389 15.51 9.40 4.14
N MET A 390 15.31 10.68 3.88
CA MET A 390 14.29 11.48 4.56
C MET A 390 12.91 11.27 3.97
N LYS A 391 11.87 11.55 4.76
CA LYS A 391 10.44 11.37 4.43
C LYS A 391 10.10 11.66 2.97
N LEU A 392 10.34 12.87 2.51
CA LEU A 392 9.94 13.32 1.17
C LEU A 392 10.56 12.51 0.03
N GLU A 393 11.76 11.99 0.24
CA GLU A 393 12.49 11.22 -0.75
C GLU A 393 12.12 9.73 -0.69
N SER A 394 11.89 9.19 0.51
CA SER A 394 11.54 7.77 0.71
C SER A 394 10.14 7.46 0.20
N ASN A 395 9.19 8.40 0.23
CA ASN A 395 7.87 8.27 -0.37
C ASN A 395 7.95 7.95 -1.87
N GLY A 396 8.95 8.49 -2.58
CA GLY A 396 9.21 8.11 -3.96
C GLY A 396 9.50 6.61 -4.15
N VAL A 397 10.22 5.99 -3.21
CA VAL A 397 10.53 4.53 -3.24
C VAL A 397 9.25 3.71 -3.07
N ARG A 398 8.39 4.08 -2.12
CA ARG A 398 7.06 3.49 -1.90
C ARG A 398 6.26 3.44 -3.19
N THR A 399 6.09 4.60 -3.81
CA THR A 399 5.27 4.75 -5.01
C THR A 399 5.85 4.02 -6.21
N VAL A 400 7.19 3.99 -6.36
CA VAL A 400 7.87 3.22 -7.41
C VAL A 400 7.64 1.71 -7.24
N LEU A 401 7.67 1.19 -6.01
CA LEU A 401 7.36 -0.20 -5.75
C LEU A 401 5.91 -0.54 -6.11
N MET A 402 4.96 0.30 -5.72
CA MET A 402 3.54 0.11 -6.05
C MET A 402 3.30 0.15 -7.56
N HIS A 403 3.92 1.08 -8.27
CA HIS A 403 3.86 1.18 -9.73
C HIS A 403 4.49 -0.05 -10.40
N ALA A 404 5.65 -0.49 -9.94
CA ALA A 404 6.29 -1.68 -10.48
C ALA A 404 5.43 -2.94 -10.26
N LEU A 405 4.82 -3.10 -9.08
CA LEU A 405 3.92 -4.21 -8.79
C LEU A 405 2.61 -4.15 -9.59
N MET A 406 2.12 -2.96 -9.94
CA MET A 406 1.02 -2.81 -10.90
C MET A 406 1.40 -3.43 -12.25
N HIS A 407 2.60 -3.17 -12.77
CA HIS A 407 3.10 -3.73 -14.03
C HIS A 407 3.46 -5.21 -13.96
N THR A 408 3.88 -5.72 -12.80
CA THR A 408 4.11 -7.16 -12.62
C THR A 408 2.86 -7.92 -12.19
N GLN A 409 1.74 -7.23 -11.98
CA GLN A 409 0.51 -7.80 -11.41
C GLN A 409 0.76 -8.49 -10.05
N GLY A 410 1.61 -7.88 -9.21
CA GLY A 410 1.95 -8.40 -7.88
C GLY A 410 3.02 -9.49 -7.87
N LEU A 411 3.56 -9.88 -9.02
CA LEU A 411 4.63 -10.88 -9.08
C LEU A 411 5.97 -10.29 -8.64
N ILE A 412 6.76 -11.09 -7.93
CA ILE A 412 8.11 -10.73 -7.45
C ILE A 412 9.10 -11.78 -7.91
N ALA A 413 10.25 -11.35 -8.47
CA ALA A 413 11.38 -12.21 -8.79
C ALA A 413 12.48 -12.07 -7.72
N ARG A 414 12.93 -13.16 -7.13
CA ARG A 414 13.92 -13.18 -6.04
C ARG A 414 15.08 -14.12 -6.32
N PRO A 415 16.35 -13.72 -6.12
CA PRO A 415 16.77 -12.34 -5.84
C PRO A 415 16.56 -11.44 -7.06
N TRP A 416 16.30 -10.14 -6.83
CA TRP A 416 16.34 -9.19 -7.93
C TRP A 416 17.79 -8.91 -8.35
N GLN A 417 18.01 -8.74 -9.64
CA GLN A 417 19.30 -8.29 -10.15
C GLN A 417 19.10 -7.21 -11.23
N LYS A 418 20.04 -6.29 -11.34
CA LYS A 418 20.07 -5.28 -12.39
C LYS A 418 20.05 -5.94 -13.78
N GLY A 419 19.18 -5.45 -14.65
CA GLY A 419 18.98 -5.99 -16.00
C GLY A 419 17.95 -7.13 -16.06
N LEU A 420 17.31 -7.48 -14.94
CA LEU A 420 16.13 -8.32 -14.93
C LEU A 420 14.89 -7.50 -15.27
N GLU A 421 14.05 -8.01 -16.14
CA GLU A 421 12.75 -7.49 -16.54
C GLU A 421 11.69 -8.53 -16.19
N LEU A 422 10.62 -8.11 -15.54
CA LEU A 422 9.46 -8.93 -15.20
C LEU A 422 8.20 -8.08 -15.40
N GLY A 423 7.27 -8.55 -16.21
CA GLY A 423 6.00 -7.88 -16.41
C GLY A 423 4.89 -8.88 -16.68
N ALA A 424 3.66 -8.47 -16.41
CA ALA A 424 2.50 -9.32 -16.58
C ALA A 424 1.28 -8.55 -17.07
N THR A 425 0.38 -9.25 -17.73
CA THR A 425 -0.89 -8.70 -18.23
C THR A 425 -2.02 -9.69 -17.95
N ARG A 426 -3.11 -9.22 -17.34
CA ARG A 426 -4.34 -10.02 -17.18
C ARG A 426 -5.02 -10.25 -18.51
N THR A 427 -5.56 -11.44 -18.63
CA THR A 427 -6.46 -11.86 -19.72
C THR A 427 -7.72 -12.48 -19.14
N SER A 428 -8.72 -12.77 -19.97
CA SER A 428 -9.93 -13.48 -19.53
C SER A 428 -9.65 -14.90 -19.00
N GLU A 429 -8.46 -15.46 -19.29
CA GLU A 429 -8.10 -16.81 -18.93
C GLU A 429 -7.06 -16.93 -17.81
N GLY A 430 -6.54 -15.81 -17.31
CA GLY A 430 -5.51 -15.78 -16.29
C GLY A 430 -4.49 -14.68 -16.51
N LEU A 431 -3.20 -15.00 -16.41
CA LEU A 431 -2.12 -14.03 -16.50
C LEU A 431 -1.10 -14.46 -17.57
N VAL A 432 -0.67 -13.51 -18.40
CA VAL A 432 0.48 -13.64 -19.30
C VAL A 432 1.66 -12.93 -18.65
N ILE A 433 2.80 -13.60 -18.61
CA ILE A 433 4.02 -13.14 -17.93
C ILE A 433 5.15 -13.13 -18.95
N VAL A 434 5.95 -12.06 -18.96
CA VAL A 434 7.19 -11.96 -19.72
C VAL A 434 8.33 -11.67 -18.76
N MET A 435 9.39 -12.48 -18.86
CA MET A 435 10.65 -12.28 -18.12
C MET A 435 11.83 -12.26 -19.08
N ARG A 436 12.79 -11.41 -18.82
CA ARG A 436 14.07 -11.32 -19.55
C ARG A 436 15.16 -10.87 -18.60
N SER A 437 16.39 -11.28 -18.86
CA SER A 437 17.56 -10.77 -18.14
C SER A 437 18.72 -10.58 -19.11
N ASP A 438 19.49 -9.49 -18.94
CA ASP A 438 20.70 -9.22 -19.74
C ASP A 438 21.89 -10.10 -19.31
N LYS A 439 21.82 -10.69 -18.12
CA LYS A 439 22.82 -11.62 -17.55
C LYS A 439 22.16 -12.94 -17.20
N PRO A 440 22.93 -14.04 -17.03
CA PRO A 440 22.38 -15.26 -16.47
C PRO A 440 21.65 -14.96 -15.15
N TRP A 441 20.42 -15.43 -15.00
CA TRP A 441 19.65 -15.29 -13.78
C TRP A 441 19.11 -16.66 -13.35
N SER A 442 19.21 -16.96 -12.07
CA SER A 442 18.58 -18.12 -11.44
C SER A 442 17.95 -17.67 -10.14
N GLY A 443 16.67 -17.95 -9.97
CA GLY A 443 15.93 -17.52 -8.80
C GLY A 443 14.48 -18.03 -8.83
N ARG A 444 13.66 -17.38 -8.04
CA ARG A 444 12.24 -17.76 -7.87
C ARG A 444 11.31 -16.66 -8.36
N LEU A 445 10.30 -17.08 -9.10
CA LEU A 445 9.14 -16.23 -9.40
C LEU A 445 8.07 -16.51 -8.35
N CYS A 446 7.77 -15.51 -7.52
CA CYS A 446 6.81 -15.60 -6.43
C CYS A 446 5.50 -14.90 -6.81
N PHE A 447 4.38 -15.53 -6.46
CA PHE A 447 3.03 -15.00 -6.66
C PHE A 447 2.47 -14.49 -5.33
N ASP A 448 1.65 -13.45 -5.39
CA ASP A 448 0.96 -12.95 -4.21
C ASP A 448 -0.21 -13.89 -3.84
N ILE A 449 -0.59 -13.87 -2.56
CA ILE A 449 -1.76 -14.56 -2.02
C ILE A 449 -2.81 -13.52 -1.60
N PRO A 450 -4.06 -13.91 -1.34
CA PRO A 450 -5.05 -13.00 -0.78
C PRO A 450 -4.67 -12.61 0.67
N ARG A 451 -3.70 -11.70 0.81
CA ARG A 451 -3.13 -11.25 2.11
C ARG A 451 -4.20 -10.65 3.02
N HIS A 452 -5.22 -10.00 2.42
CA HIS A 452 -6.37 -9.52 3.19
C HIS A 452 -6.98 -10.63 4.04
N ARG A 453 -7.06 -11.88 3.54
CA ARG A 453 -7.62 -13.02 4.26
C ARG A 453 -6.54 -13.75 5.05
N GLU A 454 -5.43 -14.11 4.41
CA GLU A 454 -4.40 -14.97 4.99
C GLU A 454 -3.64 -14.28 6.14
N TYR A 455 -3.43 -12.96 6.05
CA TYR A 455 -2.69 -12.17 7.04
C TYR A 455 -3.59 -11.30 7.91
N MET A 456 -4.54 -10.58 7.30
CA MET A 456 -5.33 -9.56 7.99
C MET A 456 -6.64 -10.08 8.60
N GLY A 457 -7.13 -11.28 8.21
CA GLY A 457 -8.40 -11.81 8.69
C GLY A 457 -9.64 -11.12 8.12
N PHE A 458 -9.50 -10.40 7.02
CA PHE A 458 -10.63 -9.82 6.31
C PHE A 458 -11.28 -10.86 5.39
N GLU A 459 -12.63 -10.92 5.35
CA GLU A 459 -13.36 -11.80 4.43
C GLU A 459 -13.28 -11.33 2.98
N LYS A 460 -13.19 -10.01 2.77
CA LYS A 460 -13.08 -9.38 1.46
C LYS A 460 -11.82 -8.51 1.43
N ASP A 461 -11.30 -8.33 0.25
CA ASP A 461 -10.22 -7.38 0.05
C ASP A 461 -10.78 -5.94 0.11
N TRP A 462 -11.04 -5.48 1.35
CA TRP A 462 -11.54 -4.15 1.64
C TRP A 462 -10.56 -3.08 1.14
N PRO A 463 -11.02 -2.09 0.36
CA PRO A 463 -10.19 -0.93 0.00
C PRO A 463 -9.64 -0.25 1.25
N ARG A 464 -8.32 -0.13 1.33
CA ARG A 464 -7.59 0.41 2.48
C ARG A 464 -6.24 0.96 2.06
N MET A 465 -5.70 1.88 2.84
CA MET A 465 -4.37 2.47 2.64
C MET A 465 -3.28 1.66 3.33
N ASN A 466 -2.02 2.05 3.12
CA ASN A 466 -0.81 1.46 3.74
C ASN A 466 -0.68 -0.04 3.48
N THR A 467 -0.94 -0.45 2.23
CA THR A 467 -0.74 -1.82 1.75
C THR A 467 -0.22 -1.80 0.32
N LEU A 468 0.51 -2.81 -0.07
CA LEU A 468 0.73 -3.08 -1.50
C LEU A 468 -0.56 -3.68 -2.07
N PRO A 469 -1.20 -3.07 -3.09
CA PRO A 469 -2.44 -3.61 -3.65
C PRO A 469 -2.30 -5.06 -4.11
N GLU A 470 -3.31 -5.87 -3.83
CA GLU A 470 -3.40 -7.24 -4.31
C GLU A 470 -3.84 -7.23 -5.79
N TRP A 471 -2.89 -7.41 -6.70
CA TRP A 471 -3.18 -7.44 -8.14
C TRP A 471 -3.68 -8.82 -8.58
N PHE A 472 -2.78 -9.76 -8.81
CA PHE A 472 -3.13 -11.15 -9.12
C PHE A 472 -2.68 -12.04 -7.97
N THR A 473 -3.63 -12.68 -7.30
CA THR A 473 -3.38 -13.57 -6.17
C THR A 473 -3.65 -15.02 -6.53
N VAL A 474 -2.90 -15.93 -5.91
CA VAL A 474 -3.12 -17.36 -6.01
C VAL A 474 -3.72 -17.89 -4.71
N GLU A 475 -4.79 -18.66 -4.82
CA GLU A 475 -5.39 -19.36 -3.68
C GLU A 475 -4.49 -20.51 -3.23
N PRO A 476 -4.04 -20.59 -1.97
CA PRO A 476 -3.02 -21.56 -1.53
C PRO A 476 -3.31 -23.02 -1.91
N ALA A 477 -4.55 -23.48 -1.69
CA ALA A 477 -4.95 -24.86 -1.95
C ALA A 477 -5.33 -25.15 -3.41
N ARG A 478 -5.48 -24.12 -4.25
CA ARG A 478 -5.91 -24.30 -5.65
C ARG A 478 -4.77 -24.78 -6.52
N GLN A 479 -5.10 -25.63 -7.50
CA GLN A 479 -4.18 -26.05 -8.56
C GLN A 479 -4.21 -25.05 -9.71
N TYR A 480 -3.02 -24.69 -10.18
CA TYR A 480 -2.77 -23.83 -11.34
C TYR A 480 -1.97 -24.57 -12.39
N THR A 481 -2.15 -24.24 -13.65
CA THR A 481 -1.32 -24.73 -14.75
C THR A 481 -0.50 -23.57 -15.31
N ILE A 482 0.82 -23.67 -15.24
CA ILE A 482 1.73 -22.76 -15.92
C ILE A 482 2.10 -23.36 -17.26
N ARG A 483 1.85 -22.62 -18.33
CA ARG A 483 2.24 -22.97 -19.69
C ARG A 483 3.43 -22.10 -20.13
N ASP A 484 4.49 -22.73 -20.55
CA ASP A 484 5.56 -22.06 -21.28
C ASP A 484 5.10 -21.85 -22.73
N LEU A 485 5.04 -20.61 -23.18
CA LEU A 485 4.48 -20.24 -24.49
C LEU A 485 5.46 -20.46 -25.63
N ASP A 486 6.75 -20.59 -25.31
CA ASP A 486 7.81 -20.82 -26.28
C ASP A 486 7.97 -22.32 -26.60
N THR A 487 7.84 -23.19 -25.62
CA THR A 487 7.99 -24.64 -25.76
C THR A 487 6.66 -25.40 -25.81
N GLY A 488 5.58 -24.77 -25.32
CA GLY A 488 4.27 -25.39 -25.16
C GLY A 488 4.16 -26.33 -23.94
N SER A 489 5.23 -26.49 -23.15
CA SER A 489 5.22 -27.33 -21.96
C SER A 489 4.28 -26.78 -20.88
N GLN A 490 3.70 -27.67 -20.09
CA GLN A 490 2.77 -27.34 -19.02
C GLN A 490 3.27 -27.92 -17.69
N THR A 491 3.17 -27.14 -16.62
CA THR A 491 3.62 -27.52 -15.28
C THR A 491 2.51 -27.22 -14.28
N PRO A 492 1.94 -28.22 -13.58
CA PRO A 492 0.99 -27.98 -12.51
C PRO A 492 1.72 -27.49 -11.25
N ARG A 493 1.07 -26.56 -10.50
CA ARG A 493 1.54 -26.05 -9.21
C ARG A 493 0.35 -25.71 -8.32
N THR A 494 0.49 -25.92 -7.01
CA THR A 494 -0.46 -25.35 -6.04
C THR A 494 -0.21 -23.88 -5.84
N GLY A 495 -1.22 -23.13 -5.34
CA GLY A 495 -1.03 -21.72 -4.98
C GLY A 495 0.08 -21.54 -3.93
N THR A 496 0.17 -22.43 -2.94
CA THR A 496 1.27 -22.44 -1.96
C THR A 496 2.64 -22.53 -2.64
N GLN A 497 2.83 -23.47 -3.57
CA GLN A 497 4.10 -23.62 -4.31
C GLN A 497 4.44 -22.37 -5.15
N LEU A 498 3.42 -21.69 -5.68
CA LEU A 498 3.61 -20.45 -6.44
C LEU A 498 3.97 -19.27 -5.52
N HIS A 499 3.37 -19.21 -4.34
CA HIS A 499 3.67 -18.19 -3.35
C HIS A 499 5.08 -18.34 -2.76
N GLU A 500 5.47 -19.57 -2.39
CA GLU A 500 6.82 -19.89 -1.91
C GLU A 500 7.91 -19.64 -2.97
N GLY A 501 7.52 -19.66 -4.23
CA GLY A 501 8.34 -19.34 -5.38
C GLY A 501 8.64 -20.52 -6.30
N TRP A 502 8.44 -20.30 -7.57
CA TRP A 502 8.76 -21.24 -8.64
C TRP A 502 10.19 -20.99 -9.16
N ASP A 503 11.06 -22.00 -9.05
CA ASP A 503 12.44 -21.93 -9.53
C ASP A 503 12.50 -21.77 -11.05
N LEU A 504 13.22 -20.74 -11.50
CA LEU A 504 13.40 -20.39 -12.90
C LEU A 504 14.86 -20.06 -13.22
N VAL A 505 15.26 -20.34 -14.46
CA VAL A 505 16.55 -19.94 -15.02
C VAL A 505 16.31 -19.17 -16.31
N LEU A 506 16.98 -18.04 -16.46
CA LEU A 506 16.96 -17.22 -17.67
C LEU A 506 18.36 -17.19 -18.30
N ALA A 507 18.42 -17.48 -19.59
CA ALA A 507 19.62 -17.25 -20.40
C ALA A 507 19.72 -15.74 -20.77
N PRO A 508 20.95 -15.19 -20.90
CA PRO A 508 21.14 -13.77 -21.25
C PRO A 508 20.42 -13.38 -22.53
N GLY A 509 19.66 -12.29 -22.48
CA GLY A 509 18.99 -11.71 -23.65
C GLY A 509 17.78 -12.50 -24.19
N VAL A 510 17.50 -13.69 -23.64
CA VAL A 510 16.37 -14.53 -24.09
C VAL A 510 15.15 -14.26 -23.21
N ALA A 511 14.07 -13.79 -23.85
CA ALA A 511 12.81 -13.62 -23.16
C ALA A 511 12.13 -14.98 -22.94
N ARG A 512 11.57 -15.20 -21.76
CA ARG A 512 10.69 -16.32 -21.41
C ARG A 512 9.26 -15.83 -21.27
N ARG A 513 8.34 -16.49 -21.94
CA ARG A 513 6.93 -16.14 -22.00
C ARG A 513 6.09 -17.25 -21.38
N LEU A 514 5.31 -16.91 -20.39
CA LEU A 514 4.54 -17.85 -19.59
C LEU A 514 3.08 -17.44 -19.54
N ALA A 515 2.19 -18.38 -19.37
CA ALA A 515 0.79 -18.12 -19.04
C ALA A 515 0.38 -18.99 -17.85
N ILE A 516 -0.40 -18.43 -16.92
CA ILE A 516 -0.97 -19.15 -15.78
C ILE A 516 -2.50 -19.09 -15.83
N ARG A 517 -3.11 -20.25 -15.47
CA ARG A 517 -4.57 -20.41 -15.37
C ARG A 517 -4.97 -21.09 -14.08
#